data_ddc572b384061b1bae83cf321660fb46
#
_entry.id   ddc572b384061b1bae83cf321660fb46
#
_cell.length_a   1.000
_cell.length_b   1.000
_cell.length_c   1.000
_cell.angle_alpha   90.00
_cell.angle_beta   90.00
_cell.angle_gamma   90.00
#
_symmetry.space_group_name_H-M   'P 1'
#
loop_
_entity.id
_entity.type
_entity.pdbx_description
1 polymer ?
#
loop_
_entity_poly.entity_id
_entity_poly.type
_entity_poly.pdbx_seq_one_letter_code
_entity_poly.pdbx_strand_id
1 'polypeptide(L)'
;MYEYPAQLVEVIDGDTVDVKVDLGFHIHRTVRLRLAGVDTAEIFGVDHSSEQYQSGMEHASFVEDWFADAVDTDQEASAESNETWPLIVRTEKKGKYGRYIATVERAHDGEELTEQLASTFPSVAK
;
A
#
# COMPACT_ATOMS: atom_id res chain seq x y z
N MET A 1 -5.24 17.59 0.35
CA MET A 1 -5.22 16.12 0.49
C MET A 1 -6.37 15.52 -0.32
N TYR A 2 -6.09 14.50 -1.09
CA TYR A 2 -7.08 13.85 -1.94
C TYR A 2 -7.25 12.40 -1.53
N GLU A 3 -8.48 11.89 -1.66
CA GLU A 3 -8.80 10.49 -1.40
C GLU A 3 -9.27 9.82 -2.68
N TYR A 4 -8.81 8.58 -2.90
CA TYR A 4 -9.20 7.82 -4.08
C TYR A 4 -9.47 6.36 -3.70
N PRO A 5 -10.54 5.76 -4.23
CA PRO A 5 -10.67 4.30 -4.20
C PRO A 5 -9.52 3.66 -4.99
N ALA A 6 -9.04 2.52 -4.53
CA ALA A 6 -7.87 1.90 -5.14
C ALA A 6 -7.86 0.38 -5.03
N GLN A 7 -7.00 -0.23 -5.86
CA GLN A 7 -6.68 -1.65 -5.85
C GLN A 7 -5.17 -1.82 -5.80
N LEU A 8 -4.69 -2.86 -5.14
CA LEU A 8 -3.27 -3.20 -5.18
C LEU A 8 -2.89 -3.75 -6.56
N VAL A 9 -1.76 -3.31 -7.09
CA VAL A 9 -1.13 -3.90 -8.28
C VAL A 9 0.07 -4.74 -7.86
N GLU A 10 1.00 -4.18 -7.09
CA GLU A 10 2.21 -4.88 -6.68
C GLU A 10 2.79 -4.26 -5.41
N VAL A 11 3.32 -5.11 -4.53
CA VAL A 11 4.13 -4.68 -3.39
C VAL A 11 5.59 -4.69 -3.83
N ILE A 12 6.24 -3.53 -3.80
CA ILE A 12 7.65 -3.38 -4.19
C ILE A 12 8.55 -3.62 -2.96
N ASP A 13 8.33 -2.86 -1.90
CA ASP A 13 8.94 -3.03 -0.59
C ASP A 13 7.83 -2.88 0.45
N GLY A 14 8.14 -3.11 1.71
CA GLY A 14 7.15 -2.93 2.77
C GLY A 14 6.58 -1.51 2.88
N ASP A 15 7.27 -0.52 2.35
CA ASP A 15 6.86 0.88 2.37
C ASP A 15 6.59 1.48 0.99
N THR A 16 6.67 0.67 -0.07
CA THR A 16 6.47 1.13 -1.45
C THR A 16 5.57 0.14 -2.18
N VAL A 17 4.45 0.63 -2.69
CA VAL A 17 3.45 -0.20 -3.38
C VAL A 17 2.99 0.50 -4.65
N ASP A 18 2.64 -0.31 -5.65
CA ASP A 18 1.96 0.16 -6.84
C ASP A 18 0.47 -0.13 -6.68
N VAL A 19 -0.35 0.88 -6.91
CA VAL A 19 -1.81 0.78 -6.83
C VAL A 19 -2.44 1.37 -8.08
N LYS A 20 -3.62 0.86 -8.40
CA LYS A 20 -4.48 1.43 -9.44
C LYS A 20 -5.55 2.23 -8.74
N VAL A 21 -5.62 3.54 -9.02
CA VAL A 21 -6.59 4.43 -8.39
C VAL A 21 -7.72 4.75 -9.36
N ASP A 22 -8.92 4.91 -8.81
CA ASP A 22 -10.10 5.36 -9.54
C ASP A 22 -10.20 6.87 -9.41
N LEU A 23 -10.07 7.57 -10.54
CA LEU A 23 -10.13 9.03 -10.60
C LEU A 23 -11.53 9.55 -10.92
N GLY A 24 -12.52 8.65 -11.02
CA GLY A 24 -13.85 9.01 -11.48
C GLY A 24 -13.95 9.02 -13.00
N PHE A 25 -15.17 9.12 -13.52
CA PHE A 25 -15.42 9.14 -14.96
C PHE A 25 -14.83 7.93 -15.72
N HIS A 26 -14.71 6.77 -15.05
CA HIS A 26 -14.08 5.57 -15.60
C HIS A 26 -12.60 5.78 -15.98
N ILE A 27 -11.95 6.75 -15.34
CA ILE A 27 -10.51 7.01 -15.55
C ILE A 27 -9.73 6.35 -14.40
N HIS A 28 -8.79 5.49 -14.76
CA HIS A 28 -7.93 4.79 -13.81
C HIS A 28 -6.48 5.12 -14.10
N ARG A 29 -5.65 5.14 -13.04
CA ARG A 29 -4.21 5.35 -13.20
C ARG A 29 -3.47 4.48 -12.20
N THR A 30 -2.41 3.85 -12.66
CA THR A 30 -1.48 3.13 -11.77
C THR A 30 -0.40 4.10 -11.30
N VAL A 31 -0.23 4.18 -9.98
CA VAL A 31 0.75 5.07 -9.37
C VAL A 31 1.58 4.31 -8.34
N ARG A 32 2.81 4.76 -8.13
CA ARG A 32 3.68 4.21 -7.08
C ARG A 32 3.60 5.10 -5.85
N LEU A 33 3.27 4.47 -4.71
CA LEU A 33 3.13 5.15 -3.43
C LEU A 33 4.29 4.81 -2.51
N ARG A 34 4.79 5.83 -1.83
CA ARG A 34 5.66 5.69 -0.67
C ARG A 34 4.79 5.90 0.57
N LEU A 35 4.71 4.91 1.44
CA LEU A 35 3.86 5.01 2.63
C LEU A 35 4.42 6.05 3.60
N ALA A 36 3.53 6.93 4.06
CA ALA A 36 3.90 8.03 4.96
C ALA A 36 4.21 7.51 6.36
N GLY A 37 5.24 8.07 6.99
CA GLY A 37 5.51 7.81 8.41
C GLY A 37 6.18 6.48 8.74
N VAL A 38 6.53 5.67 7.75
CA VAL A 38 7.24 4.40 7.96
C VAL A 38 8.43 4.29 7.02
N ASP A 39 9.38 3.46 7.42
CA ASP A 39 10.60 3.21 6.65
C ASP A 39 10.99 1.74 6.86
N THR A 40 10.68 0.90 5.90
CA THR A 40 10.96 -0.54 5.99
C THR A 40 12.32 -0.87 5.37
N ALA A 41 12.83 -2.08 5.69
CA ALA A 41 14.07 -2.55 5.10
C ALA A 41 13.89 -2.81 3.60
N GLU A 42 14.92 -2.48 2.82
CA GLU A 42 14.91 -2.67 1.38
C GLU A 42 15.12 -4.14 1.02
N ILE A 43 14.49 -4.56 -0.07
CA ILE A 43 14.63 -5.91 -0.63
C ILE A 43 15.58 -5.89 -1.82
N PHE A 44 15.43 -4.89 -2.70
CA PHE A 44 16.20 -4.78 -3.93
C PHE A 44 17.55 -4.12 -3.66
N GLY A 45 18.61 -4.64 -4.30
CA GLY A 45 19.94 -4.08 -4.17
C GLY A 45 20.69 -4.49 -2.92
N VAL A 46 20.16 -5.42 -2.11
CA VAL A 46 20.81 -5.93 -0.91
C VAL A 46 21.11 -7.42 -1.06
N ASP A 47 22.10 -7.89 -0.30
CA ASP A 47 22.49 -9.30 -0.29
C ASP A 47 21.36 -10.15 0.29
N HIS A 48 20.96 -11.21 -0.42
CA HIS A 48 19.88 -12.10 0.01
C HIS A 48 20.17 -12.85 1.30
N SER A 49 21.42 -12.96 1.70
CA SER A 49 21.80 -13.59 2.97
C SER A 49 21.85 -12.59 4.13
N SER A 50 21.65 -11.31 3.88
CA SER A 50 21.73 -10.28 4.90
C SER A 50 20.48 -10.23 5.78
N GLU A 51 20.67 -9.75 7.02
CA GLU A 51 19.53 -9.50 7.91
C GLU A 51 18.59 -8.44 7.34
N GLN A 52 19.14 -7.45 6.63
CA GLN A 52 18.35 -6.41 6.00
C GLN A 52 17.39 -6.99 4.96
N TYR A 53 17.87 -7.92 4.13
CA TYR A 53 17.01 -8.59 3.16
C TYR A 53 15.91 -9.38 3.84
N GLN A 54 16.24 -10.16 4.87
CA GLN A 54 15.25 -10.97 5.59
C GLN A 54 14.20 -10.09 6.26
N SER A 55 14.62 -8.99 6.91
CA SER A 55 13.69 -8.03 7.49
C SER A 55 12.80 -7.39 6.42
N GLY A 56 13.38 -7.04 5.28
CA GLY A 56 12.63 -6.50 4.15
C GLY A 56 11.57 -7.46 3.63
N MET A 57 11.91 -8.75 3.54
CA MET A 57 10.95 -9.78 3.12
C MET A 57 9.83 -9.95 4.14
N GLU A 58 10.13 -9.89 5.43
CA GLU A 58 9.08 -9.93 6.47
C GLU A 58 8.13 -8.74 6.37
N HIS A 59 8.67 -7.54 6.17
CA HIS A 59 7.85 -6.34 6.02
C HIS A 59 6.97 -6.43 4.77
N ALA A 60 7.54 -6.84 3.64
CA ALA A 60 6.79 -6.99 2.40
C ALA A 60 5.71 -8.07 2.52
N SER A 61 6.04 -9.20 3.15
CA SER A 61 5.07 -10.29 3.36
C SER A 61 3.91 -9.84 4.24
N PHE A 62 4.17 -9.09 5.29
CA PHE A 62 3.12 -8.51 6.13
C PHE A 62 2.20 -7.62 5.31
N VAL A 63 2.77 -6.77 4.47
CA VAL A 63 2.00 -5.86 3.62
C VAL A 63 1.15 -6.63 2.61
N GLU A 64 1.71 -7.66 1.98
CA GLU A 64 0.97 -8.52 1.05
C GLU A 64 -0.22 -9.19 1.74
N ASP A 65 -0.01 -9.73 2.95
CA ASP A 65 -1.07 -10.36 3.72
C ASP A 65 -2.16 -9.35 4.11
N TRP A 66 -1.76 -8.14 4.48
CA TRP A 66 -2.70 -7.08 4.81
C TRP A 66 -3.60 -6.73 3.61
N PHE A 67 -3.02 -6.63 2.41
CA PHE A 67 -3.79 -6.38 1.20
C PHE A 67 -4.68 -7.56 0.83
N ALA A 68 -4.21 -8.79 1.03
CA ALA A 68 -5.04 -9.98 0.80
C ALA A 68 -6.28 -9.98 1.69
N ASP A 69 -6.13 -9.62 2.96
CA ASP A 69 -7.26 -9.49 3.88
C ASP A 69 -8.24 -8.40 3.44
N ALA A 70 -7.76 -7.34 2.83
CA ALA A 70 -8.62 -6.28 2.31
C ALA A 70 -9.48 -6.78 1.14
N VAL A 71 -8.95 -7.68 0.33
CA VAL A 71 -9.66 -8.23 -0.85
C VAL A 71 -10.63 -9.35 -0.48
N ASP A 72 -10.34 -10.10 0.59
CA ASP A 72 -11.14 -11.25 1.05
C ASP A 72 -12.47 -10.87 1.70
N THR A 73 -12.92 -9.66 1.53
CA THR A 73 -14.19 -9.20 2.08
C THR A 73 -15.28 -9.23 1.02
N ASP A 74 -16.53 -9.30 1.47
CA ASP A 74 -17.71 -9.31 0.60
C ASP A 74 -18.00 -7.92 0.03
N GLN A 75 -17.00 -7.24 -0.51
CA GLN A 75 -17.22 -5.97 -1.18
C GLN A 75 -17.88 -6.19 -2.54
N GLU A 76 -18.97 -5.50 -2.75
CA GLU A 76 -19.65 -5.55 -4.02
C GLU A 76 -18.83 -4.82 -5.09
N ALA A 77 -18.76 -5.42 -6.26
CA ALA A 77 -18.17 -4.75 -7.41
C ALA A 77 -19.01 -3.51 -7.77
N SER A 78 -18.33 -2.49 -8.28
CA SER A 78 -19.03 -1.34 -8.84
C SER A 78 -20.00 -1.80 -9.94
N ALA A 79 -21.24 -1.33 -9.89
CA ALA A 79 -22.26 -1.67 -10.89
C ALA A 79 -21.84 -1.26 -12.31
N GLU A 80 -20.94 -0.28 -12.42
CA GLU A 80 -20.51 0.25 -13.71
C GLU A 80 -19.31 -0.49 -14.31
N SER A 81 -18.40 -1.00 -13.47
CA SER A 81 -17.12 -1.54 -13.92
C SER A 81 -16.91 -3.00 -13.59
N ASN A 82 -17.74 -3.60 -12.73
CA ASN A 82 -17.53 -4.94 -12.16
C ASN A 82 -16.18 -5.08 -11.44
N GLU A 83 -15.57 -3.96 -11.06
CA GLU A 83 -14.34 -3.95 -10.29
C GLU A 83 -14.62 -3.61 -8.83
N THR A 84 -13.86 -4.22 -7.93
CA THR A 84 -13.90 -3.88 -6.51
C THR A 84 -12.78 -2.92 -6.18
N TRP A 85 -13.07 -1.98 -5.29
CA TRP A 85 -12.11 -0.97 -4.84
C TRP A 85 -11.95 -1.10 -3.32
N PRO A 86 -11.16 -2.10 -2.85
CA PRO A 86 -11.08 -2.41 -1.43
C PRO A 86 -10.27 -1.43 -0.60
N LEU A 87 -9.57 -0.49 -1.25
CA LEU A 87 -8.66 0.43 -0.58
C LEU A 87 -9.09 1.87 -0.76
N ILE A 88 -8.72 2.71 0.22
CA ILE A 88 -8.81 4.16 0.12
C ILE A 88 -7.39 4.70 0.26
N VAL A 89 -6.92 5.41 -0.76
CA VAL A 89 -5.60 6.05 -0.77
C VAL A 89 -5.78 7.53 -0.48
N ARG A 90 -5.06 8.02 0.54
CA ARG A 90 -5.01 9.45 0.84
C ARG A 90 -3.63 9.97 0.52
N THR A 91 -3.53 10.86 -0.47
CA THR A 91 -2.25 11.41 -0.89
C THR A 91 -1.96 12.70 -0.15
N GLU A 92 -0.70 12.89 0.21
CA GLU A 92 -0.24 14.12 0.86
C GLU A 92 0.49 15.02 -0.13
N LYS A 93 1.60 14.54 -0.66
CA LYS A 93 2.41 15.28 -1.63
C LYS A 93 3.26 14.32 -2.43
N LYS A 94 3.79 14.79 -3.55
CA LYS A 94 4.70 14.00 -4.36
C LYS A 94 6.06 13.89 -3.65
N GLY A 95 6.52 12.66 -3.46
CA GLY A 95 7.83 12.39 -2.91
C GLY A 95 8.92 12.44 -3.97
N LYS A 96 10.14 12.10 -3.57
CA LYS A 96 11.27 11.99 -4.49
C LYS A 96 11.07 10.83 -5.45
N TYR A 97 11.72 10.88 -6.60
CA TYR A 97 11.73 9.81 -7.61
C TYR A 97 10.34 9.49 -8.19
N GLY A 98 9.45 10.45 -8.24
CA GLY A 98 8.14 10.29 -8.84
C GLY A 98 7.13 9.52 -8.02
N ARG A 99 7.45 9.17 -6.78
CA ARG A 99 6.50 8.51 -5.87
C ARG A 99 5.64 9.53 -5.16
N TYR A 100 4.39 9.18 -4.94
CA TYR A 100 3.49 9.97 -4.12
C TYR A 100 3.56 9.48 -2.69
N ILE A 101 3.59 10.41 -1.73
CA ILE A 101 3.54 10.07 -0.32
C ILE A 101 2.06 9.95 0.07
N ALA A 102 1.71 8.81 0.65
CA ALA A 102 0.30 8.49 0.89
C ALA A 102 0.11 7.56 2.08
N THR A 103 -1.12 7.51 2.57
CA THR A 103 -1.59 6.46 3.47
C THR A 103 -2.60 5.59 2.74
N VAL A 104 -2.71 4.33 3.14
CA VAL A 104 -3.64 3.36 2.56
C VAL A 104 -4.50 2.77 3.66
N GLU A 105 -5.81 2.80 3.46
CA GLU A 105 -6.80 2.32 4.43
C GLU A 105 -7.67 1.26 3.77
N ARG A 106 -8.07 0.24 4.55
CA ARG A 106 -9.05 -0.74 4.06
C ARG A 106 -10.45 -0.16 4.16
N ALA A 107 -11.19 -0.23 3.06
CA ALA A 107 -12.53 0.34 2.99
C ALA A 107 -13.52 -0.36 3.92
N HIS A 108 -13.35 -1.68 4.14
CA HIS A 108 -14.32 -2.45 4.92
C HIS A 108 -14.25 -2.22 6.44
N ASP A 109 -13.10 -1.88 6.99
CA ASP A 109 -12.94 -1.70 8.43
C ASP A 109 -12.23 -0.41 8.85
N GLY A 110 -11.71 0.34 7.89
CA GLY A 110 -10.98 1.57 8.17
C GLY A 110 -9.58 1.38 8.74
N GLU A 111 -9.04 0.15 8.71
CA GLU A 111 -7.69 -0.10 9.20
C GLU A 111 -6.66 0.52 8.28
N GLU A 112 -5.71 1.26 8.85
CA GLU A 112 -4.67 1.94 8.10
C GLU A 112 -3.38 1.12 8.12
N LEU A 113 -2.80 0.91 6.93
CA LEU A 113 -1.61 0.06 6.76
C LEU A 113 -0.41 0.56 7.55
N THR A 114 -0.14 1.87 7.53
CA THR A 114 1.04 2.44 8.23
C THR A 114 0.94 2.25 9.74
N GLU A 115 -0.24 2.37 10.30
CA GLU A 115 -0.46 2.11 11.74
C GLU A 115 -0.20 0.66 12.08
N GLN A 116 -0.67 -0.26 11.25
CA GLN A 116 -0.46 -1.69 11.46
C GLN A 116 1.00 -2.10 11.31
N LEU A 117 1.69 -1.54 10.33
CA LEU A 117 3.13 -1.77 10.17
C LEU A 117 3.91 -1.29 11.40
N ALA A 118 3.66 -0.07 11.85
CA ALA A 118 4.36 0.48 13.00
C ALA A 118 4.06 -0.27 14.30
N SER A 119 2.84 -0.78 14.44
CA SER A 119 2.44 -1.59 15.60
C SER A 119 3.11 -2.96 15.60
N THR A 120 3.18 -3.61 14.44
CA THR A 120 3.75 -4.96 14.30
C THR A 120 5.28 -4.92 14.29
N PHE A 121 5.86 -3.92 13.65
CA PHE A 121 7.31 -3.73 13.53
C PHE A 121 7.67 -2.32 14.01
N PRO A 122 7.80 -2.10 15.33
CA PRO A 122 8.05 -0.74 15.85
C PRO A 122 9.29 -0.06 15.28
N SER A 123 10.26 -0.83 14.82
CA SER A 123 11.49 -0.27 14.24
C SER A 123 11.28 0.45 12.90
N VAL A 124 10.16 0.22 12.21
CA VAL A 124 9.87 0.88 10.93
C VAL A 124 9.20 2.25 11.11
N ALA A 125 8.69 2.56 12.28
CA ALA A 125 8.07 3.86 12.54
C ALA A 125 9.11 4.97 12.52
N LYS A 126 8.79 6.06 11.83
CA LYS A 126 9.65 7.26 11.82
C LYS A 126 9.36 8.15 13.00
#